data_0e62fe82fdb701062fdcc6a18ec5ac1c
#
_entry.id   0e62fe82fdb701062fdcc6a18ec5ac1c
#
_cell.length_a   1.000
_cell.length_b   1.000
_cell.length_c   1.000
_cell.angle_alpha   90.00
_cell.angle_beta   90.00
_cell.angle_gamma   90.00
#
_symmetry.space_group_name_H-M   'P 1'
#
loop_
_entity.id
_entity.type
_entity.pdbx_description
1 polymer ?
#
loop_
_entity_poly.entity_id
_entity_poly.type
_entity_poly.pdbx_seq_one_letter_code
_entity_poly.pdbx_strand_id
1 'polypeptide(L)'
;MPTFENFKDNAIERNLCSDYIDALRECKSDKLKLFELSLIPQSIPYIATSIYEGWGMDIEYIKNEYKDLLNGKYIVSKLDEITDVSASFHLCNSEEISIFEDVSHICSCTTEVVIPNRKHVKLYVSNKSDIRLVLGEFSSVAIYLFDESKIKLIYAPNTAKLRCYRYSDKSEFNNLESFNASVFNKILKI
;
A
#
# COMPACT_ATOMS: atom_id res chain seq x y z
N MET A 1 -21.35 -5.11 -2.38
CA MET A 1 -19.88 -4.91 -2.41
C MET A 1 -19.60 -3.67 -3.24
N PRO A 2 -18.74 -2.74 -2.79
CA PRO A 2 -18.35 -1.58 -3.59
C PRO A 2 -17.63 -2.02 -4.87
N THR A 3 -18.11 -1.53 -6.00
CA THR A 3 -17.62 -1.86 -7.35
C THR A 3 -16.74 -0.72 -7.89
N PHE A 4 -16.22 -0.89 -9.10
CA PHE A 4 -15.50 0.18 -9.79
C PHE A 4 -16.32 1.47 -9.93
N GLU A 5 -17.60 1.36 -10.26
CA GLU A 5 -18.46 2.54 -10.42
C GLU A 5 -18.60 3.29 -9.09
N ASN A 6 -18.78 2.57 -7.99
CA ASN A 6 -18.80 3.19 -6.66
C ASN A 6 -17.47 3.88 -6.33
N PHE A 7 -16.33 3.23 -6.66
CA PHE A 7 -15.02 3.83 -6.45
C PHE A 7 -14.85 5.12 -7.26
N LYS A 8 -15.23 5.10 -8.53
CA LYS A 8 -15.15 6.26 -9.42
C LYS A 8 -16.02 7.43 -8.91
N ASP A 9 -17.27 7.16 -8.58
CA ASP A 9 -18.20 8.18 -8.12
C ASP A 9 -17.72 8.80 -6.80
N ASN A 10 -17.30 7.99 -5.85
CA ASN A 10 -16.73 8.46 -4.58
C ASN A 10 -15.41 9.24 -4.77
N ALA A 11 -14.58 8.85 -5.73
CA ALA A 11 -13.34 9.58 -6.06
C ALA A 11 -13.65 11.00 -6.56
N ILE A 12 -14.70 11.15 -7.37
CA ILE A 12 -15.19 12.45 -7.85
C ILE A 12 -15.72 13.29 -6.70
N GLU A 13 -16.59 12.74 -5.85
CA GLU A 13 -17.16 13.43 -4.70
C GLU A 13 -16.09 13.91 -3.70
N ARG A 14 -15.02 13.15 -3.55
CA ARG A 14 -13.89 13.49 -2.67
C ARG A 14 -12.88 14.44 -3.30
N ASN A 15 -13.14 14.92 -4.51
CA ASN A 15 -12.28 15.85 -5.23
C ASN A 15 -10.82 15.39 -5.31
N LEU A 16 -10.59 14.11 -5.66
CA LEU A 16 -9.24 13.63 -5.95
C LEU A 16 -8.63 14.45 -7.10
N CYS A 17 -7.33 14.33 -7.30
CA CYS A 17 -6.62 15.02 -8.37
C CYS A 17 -7.35 14.89 -9.71
N SER A 18 -7.53 16.02 -10.42
CA SER A 18 -8.28 16.07 -11.70
C SER A 18 -7.79 15.06 -12.71
N ASP A 19 -6.47 14.95 -12.87
CA ASP A 19 -5.85 14.03 -13.82
C ASP A 19 -6.17 12.56 -13.50
N TYR A 20 -6.23 12.23 -12.20
CA TYR A 20 -6.62 10.90 -11.75
C TYR A 20 -8.11 10.62 -12.01
N ILE A 21 -8.98 11.61 -11.76
CA ILE A 21 -10.42 11.50 -12.06
C ILE A 21 -10.64 11.32 -13.57
N ASP A 22 -9.93 12.04 -14.40
CA ASP A 22 -10.04 11.91 -15.85
C ASP A 22 -9.55 10.55 -16.34
N ALA A 23 -8.44 10.04 -15.81
CA ALA A 23 -7.97 8.69 -16.08
C ALA A 23 -8.99 7.61 -15.64
N LEU A 24 -9.65 7.77 -14.48
CA LEU A 24 -10.74 6.89 -14.05
C LEU A 24 -11.93 6.93 -15.01
N ARG A 25 -12.32 8.10 -15.52
CA ARG A 25 -13.41 8.23 -16.50
C ARG A 25 -13.07 7.54 -17.81
N GLU A 26 -11.81 7.60 -18.26
CA GLU A 26 -11.34 6.95 -19.47
C GLU A 26 -11.33 5.41 -19.35
N CYS A 27 -11.26 4.86 -18.17
CA CYS A 27 -11.34 3.41 -17.95
C CYS A 27 -12.68 2.82 -18.38
N LYS A 28 -13.81 3.54 -18.30
CA LYS A 28 -15.15 3.17 -18.80
C LYS A 28 -15.60 1.74 -18.46
N SER A 29 -15.37 1.22 -17.32
CA SER A 29 -15.63 -0.19 -16.95
C SER A 29 -14.65 -1.21 -17.57
N ASP A 30 -13.58 -0.76 -18.21
CA ASP A 30 -12.49 -1.64 -18.65
C ASP A 30 -11.66 -2.06 -17.43
N LYS A 31 -11.84 -3.32 -17.02
CA LYS A 31 -11.20 -3.87 -15.84
C LYS A 31 -9.66 -3.87 -15.92
N LEU A 32 -9.12 -4.10 -17.12
CA LEU A 32 -7.68 -4.12 -17.34
C LEU A 32 -7.09 -2.71 -17.16
N LYS A 33 -7.70 -1.71 -17.79
CA LYS A 33 -7.25 -0.32 -17.65
C LYS A 33 -7.33 0.16 -16.20
N LEU A 34 -8.41 -0.18 -15.51
CA LEU A 34 -8.53 0.17 -14.08
C LEU A 34 -7.46 -0.52 -13.24
N PHE A 35 -7.21 -1.80 -13.49
CA PHE A 35 -6.16 -2.55 -12.81
C PHE A 35 -4.78 -1.91 -13.05
N GLU A 36 -4.47 -1.57 -14.30
CA GLU A 36 -3.23 -0.86 -14.65
C GLU A 36 -3.12 0.51 -13.98
N LEU A 37 -4.20 1.29 -13.98
CA LEU A 37 -4.25 2.57 -13.29
C LEU A 37 -4.03 2.42 -11.78
N SER A 38 -4.58 1.37 -11.17
CA SER A 38 -4.44 1.10 -9.72
C SER A 38 -3.00 0.79 -9.31
N LEU A 39 -2.15 0.37 -10.24
CA LEU A 39 -0.77 -0.02 -9.99
C LEU A 39 0.25 1.08 -10.26
N ILE A 40 -0.15 2.23 -10.77
CA ILE A 40 0.79 3.35 -10.86
C ILE A 40 1.06 3.93 -9.46
N PRO A 41 2.27 4.44 -9.19
CA PRO A 41 2.67 4.91 -7.86
C PRO A 41 1.74 5.96 -7.25
N GLN A 42 1.18 6.85 -8.07
CA GLN A 42 0.26 7.90 -7.66
C GLN A 42 -1.08 7.36 -7.16
N SER A 43 -1.50 6.18 -7.65
CA SER A 43 -2.77 5.57 -7.27
C SER A 43 -2.73 4.84 -5.93
N ILE A 44 -1.59 4.32 -5.53
CA ILE A 44 -1.44 3.51 -4.31
C ILE A 44 -1.99 4.21 -3.05
N PRO A 45 -1.70 5.50 -2.79
CA PRO A 45 -2.31 6.21 -1.66
C PRO A 45 -3.83 6.25 -1.70
N TYR A 46 -4.41 6.49 -2.89
CA TYR A 46 -5.86 6.54 -3.05
C TYR A 46 -6.50 5.18 -2.82
N ILE A 47 -5.92 4.12 -3.37
CA ILE A 47 -6.41 2.75 -3.16
C ILE A 47 -6.34 2.38 -1.68
N ALA A 48 -5.20 2.60 -1.02
CA ALA A 48 -5.03 2.30 0.39
C ALA A 48 -6.05 3.05 1.28
N THR A 49 -6.22 4.36 1.04
CA THR A 49 -7.17 5.19 1.77
C THR A 49 -8.62 4.76 1.48
N SER A 50 -8.95 4.44 0.23
CA SER A 50 -10.30 4.03 -0.15
C SER A 50 -10.72 2.72 0.50
N ILE A 51 -9.81 1.77 0.62
CA ILE A 51 -10.03 0.51 1.33
C ILE A 51 -10.25 0.79 2.83
N TYR A 52 -9.40 1.60 3.43
CA TYR A 52 -9.47 1.94 4.85
C TYR A 52 -10.76 2.66 5.23
N GLU A 53 -11.14 3.65 4.45
CA GLU A 53 -12.35 4.46 4.70
C GLU A 53 -13.63 3.80 4.17
N GLY A 54 -13.54 2.68 3.46
CA GLY A 54 -14.67 1.91 2.97
C GLY A 54 -15.46 2.56 1.82
N TRP A 55 -14.85 3.54 1.13
CA TRP A 55 -15.49 4.21 -0.01
C TRP A 55 -15.00 3.69 -1.37
N GLY A 56 -13.97 2.86 -1.37
CA GLY A 56 -13.37 2.31 -2.57
C GLY A 56 -13.83 0.89 -2.90
N MET A 57 -13.01 0.19 -3.65
CA MET A 57 -13.25 -1.21 -3.95
C MET A 57 -12.98 -2.08 -2.72
N ASP A 58 -13.87 -3.02 -2.48
CA ASP A 58 -13.70 -4.03 -1.45
C ASP A 58 -12.58 -5.03 -1.83
N ILE A 59 -11.84 -5.52 -0.83
CA ILE A 59 -10.74 -6.47 -1.06
C ILE A 59 -11.24 -7.78 -1.68
N GLU A 60 -12.37 -8.29 -1.26
CA GLU A 60 -12.93 -9.52 -1.84
C GLU A 60 -13.40 -9.29 -3.29
N TYR A 61 -13.88 -8.09 -3.60
CA TYR A 61 -14.15 -7.69 -4.98
C TYR A 61 -12.86 -7.71 -5.80
N ILE A 62 -11.78 -7.09 -5.31
CA ILE A 62 -10.49 -7.07 -6.00
C ILE A 62 -9.98 -8.51 -6.25
N LYS A 63 -9.98 -9.36 -5.22
CA LYS A 63 -9.55 -10.76 -5.33
C LYS A 63 -10.35 -11.56 -6.37
N ASN A 64 -11.66 -11.35 -6.42
CA ASN A 64 -12.52 -12.11 -7.32
C ASN A 64 -12.46 -11.59 -8.77
N GLU A 65 -12.51 -10.28 -8.95
CA GLU A 65 -12.59 -9.67 -10.28
C GLU A 65 -11.25 -9.64 -11.01
N TYR A 66 -10.14 -9.57 -10.27
CA TYR A 66 -8.79 -9.46 -10.81
C TYR A 66 -7.92 -10.70 -10.59
N LYS A 67 -8.48 -11.81 -10.11
CA LYS A 67 -7.73 -13.04 -9.81
C LYS A 67 -6.82 -13.52 -10.93
N ASP A 68 -7.28 -13.42 -12.18
CA ASP A 68 -6.52 -13.88 -13.34
C ASP A 68 -5.35 -12.93 -13.68
N LEU A 69 -5.46 -11.65 -13.30
CA LEU A 69 -4.42 -10.63 -13.47
C LEU A 69 -3.41 -10.64 -12.32
N LEU A 70 -3.79 -11.16 -11.17
CA LEU A 70 -2.94 -11.27 -9.98
C LEU A 70 -2.00 -12.49 -9.99
N ASN A 71 -1.87 -13.19 -11.12
CA ASN A 71 -0.92 -14.29 -11.36
C ASN A 71 -0.85 -15.37 -10.27
N GLY A 72 -1.97 -15.66 -9.61
CA GLY A 72 -2.07 -16.69 -8.57
C GLY A 72 -1.28 -16.43 -7.29
N LYS A 73 -0.37 -15.45 -7.28
CA LYS A 73 0.41 -15.04 -6.12
C LYS A 73 -0.07 -13.74 -5.50
N TYR A 74 -1.03 -13.08 -6.13
CA TYR A 74 -1.56 -11.78 -5.69
C TYR A 74 -0.48 -10.71 -5.47
N ILE A 75 0.61 -10.79 -6.21
CA ILE A 75 1.71 -9.81 -6.22
C ILE A 75 1.78 -9.22 -7.63
N VAL A 76 1.68 -7.91 -7.71
CA VAL A 76 1.73 -7.19 -8.98
C VAL A 76 2.71 -6.04 -8.86
N SER A 77 3.56 -5.87 -9.85
CA SER A 77 4.50 -4.75 -9.95
C SER A 77 4.33 -4.04 -11.27
N LYS A 78 4.38 -2.72 -11.25
CA LYS A 78 4.36 -1.88 -12.44
C LYS A 78 5.31 -0.69 -12.27
N LEU A 79 6.05 -0.39 -13.33
CA LEU A 79 6.84 0.83 -13.47
C LEU A 79 5.95 1.94 -14.07
N ASP A 80 6.01 3.12 -13.49
CA ASP A 80 5.46 4.32 -14.10
C ASP A 80 6.49 4.88 -15.09
N GLU A 81 6.21 4.74 -16.38
CA GLU A 81 7.11 5.16 -17.46
C GLU A 81 7.36 6.68 -17.49
N ILE A 82 6.47 7.46 -16.89
CA ILE A 82 6.59 8.94 -16.86
C ILE A 82 7.56 9.39 -15.77
N THR A 83 7.53 8.72 -14.61
CA THR A 83 8.27 9.14 -13.42
C THR A 83 9.44 8.24 -13.07
N ASP A 84 9.62 7.13 -13.80
CA ASP A 84 10.62 6.10 -13.51
C ASP A 84 10.50 5.49 -12.10
N VAL A 85 9.31 5.59 -11.51
CA VAL A 85 8.99 5.08 -10.16
C VAL A 85 8.23 3.78 -10.29
N SER A 86 8.62 2.79 -9.51
CA SER A 86 7.97 1.48 -9.48
C SER A 86 6.97 1.35 -8.33
N ALA A 87 5.89 0.61 -8.57
CA ALA A 87 4.89 0.30 -7.56
C ALA A 87 4.52 -1.18 -7.53
N SER A 88 4.15 -1.66 -6.35
CA SER A 88 3.60 -3.01 -6.18
C SER A 88 2.40 -3.03 -5.24
N PHE A 89 1.54 -4.03 -5.46
CA PHE A 89 0.39 -4.32 -4.63
C PHE A 89 0.41 -5.81 -4.25
N HIS A 90 0.36 -6.10 -2.96
CA HIS A 90 0.48 -7.44 -2.40
C HIS A 90 -0.80 -7.81 -1.64
N LEU A 91 -1.44 -8.88 -2.05
CA LEU A 91 -2.67 -9.46 -1.49
C LEU A 91 -2.46 -10.94 -1.17
N CYS A 92 -1.43 -11.29 -0.39
CA CYS A 92 -1.11 -12.69 -0.16
C CYS A 92 -0.56 -12.93 1.25
N ASN A 93 -0.68 -14.19 1.68
CA ASN A 93 0.07 -14.71 2.80
C ASN A 93 1.24 -15.52 2.24
N SER A 94 2.41 -14.92 2.18
CA SER A 94 3.68 -15.59 1.87
C SER A 94 4.58 -15.52 3.10
N GLU A 95 5.55 -16.41 3.20
CA GLU A 95 6.48 -16.40 4.33
C GLU A 95 7.31 -15.11 4.33
N GLU A 96 7.73 -14.67 3.15
CA GLU A 96 8.57 -13.48 2.96
C GLU A 96 8.20 -12.74 1.67
N ILE A 97 8.25 -11.41 1.73
CA ILE A 97 8.13 -10.51 0.58
C ILE A 97 9.33 -9.56 0.60
N SER A 98 10.17 -9.61 -0.44
CA SER A 98 11.21 -8.59 -0.65
C SER A 98 10.66 -7.46 -1.51
N ILE A 99 10.72 -6.22 -1.00
CA ILE A 99 10.22 -5.02 -1.68
C ILE A 99 11.36 -4.33 -2.44
N PHE A 100 11.26 -4.34 -3.75
CA PHE A 100 12.20 -3.66 -4.65
C PHE A 100 11.61 -2.38 -5.25
N GLU A 101 10.32 -2.21 -5.17
CA GLU A 101 9.56 -1.07 -5.67
C GLU A 101 9.67 0.13 -4.73
N ASP A 102 9.47 1.33 -5.31
CA ASP A 102 9.57 2.59 -4.56
C ASP A 102 8.30 2.88 -3.76
N VAL A 103 7.17 2.36 -4.22
CA VAL A 103 5.88 2.46 -3.53
C VAL A 103 5.24 1.07 -3.48
N SER A 104 4.87 0.61 -2.30
CA SER A 104 4.23 -0.70 -2.14
C SER A 104 3.03 -0.63 -1.22
N HIS A 105 1.98 -1.35 -1.57
CA HIS A 105 0.81 -1.54 -0.73
C HIS A 105 0.67 -3.02 -0.35
N ILE A 106 0.71 -3.29 0.94
CA ILE A 106 0.48 -4.61 1.52
C ILE A 106 -0.88 -4.61 2.19
N CYS A 107 -1.75 -5.49 1.74
CA CYS A 107 -3.14 -5.52 2.14
C CYS A 107 -3.59 -6.95 2.46
N SER A 108 -4.21 -7.16 3.61
CA SER A 108 -4.66 -8.49 4.07
C SER A 108 -3.56 -9.55 4.14
N CYS A 109 -2.33 -9.16 4.47
CA CYS A 109 -1.19 -10.09 4.49
C CYS A 109 -0.68 -10.34 5.91
N THR A 110 -0.29 -11.59 6.17
CA THR A 110 0.55 -11.95 7.32
C THR A 110 1.88 -12.47 6.77
N THR A 111 2.95 -11.69 6.91
CA THR A 111 4.21 -11.98 6.22
C THR A 111 5.40 -11.28 6.85
N GLU A 112 6.60 -11.73 6.51
CA GLU A 112 7.82 -10.97 6.70
C GLU A 112 8.11 -10.10 5.48
N VAL A 113 8.41 -8.83 5.70
CA VAL A 113 8.73 -7.86 4.66
C VAL A 113 10.18 -7.45 4.80
N VAL A 114 10.95 -7.67 3.75
CA VAL A 114 12.35 -7.31 3.67
C VAL A 114 12.52 -6.10 2.74
N ILE A 115 13.10 -5.03 3.26
CA ILE A 115 13.52 -3.88 2.47
C ILE A 115 15.02 -4.01 2.20
N PRO A 116 15.43 -4.17 0.94
CA PRO A 116 16.84 -4.34 0.60
C PRO A 116 17.73 -3.14 0.96
N ASN A 117 19.04 -3.36 0.95
CA ASN A 117 20.02 -2.31 1.16
C ASN A 117 19.81 -1.14 0.19
N ARG A 118 19.99 0.09 0.68
CA ARG A 118 19.93 1.33 -0.10
C ARG A 118 18.60 1.61 -0.82
N LYS A 119 17.52 0.90 -0.46
CA LYS A 119 16.20 1.17 -1.00
C LYS A 119 15.48 2.28 -0.23
N HIS A 120 14.72 3.09 -0.98
CA HIS A 120 13.82 4.12 -0.44
C HIS A 120 12.39 3.70 -0.79
N VAL A 121 11.60 3.41 0.23
CA VAL A 121 10.26 2.82 0.03
C VAL A 121 9.19 3.62 0.76
N LYS A 122 8.07 3.88 0.10
CA LYS A 122 6.81 4.25 0.74
C LYS A 122 5.96 2.98 0.87
N LEU A 123 5.72 2.54 2.09
CA LEU A 123 5.02 1.30 2.39
C LEU A 123 3.64 1.61 2.99
N TYR A 124 2.58 1.28 2.26
CA TYR A 124 1.20 1.36 2.72
C TYR A 124 0.79 -0.01 3.26
N VAL A 125 0.23 -0.06 4.46
CA VAL A 125 -0.15 -1.31 5.12
C VAL A 125 -1.58 -1.17 5.64
N SER A 126 -2.47 -2.03 5.17
CA SER A 126 -3.90 -1.93 5.45
C SER A 126 -4.58 -3.30 5.60
N ASN A 127 -5.87 -3.23 5.95
CA ASN A 127 -6.80 -4.35 6.02
C ASN A 127 -6.30 -5.49 6.93
N LYS A 128 -5.97 -5.13 8.18
CA LYS A 128 -5.52 -6.05 9.24
C LYS A 128 -4.25 -6.85 8.91
N SER A 129 -3.40 -6.28 8.08
CA SER A 129 -2.10 -6.91 7.81
C SER A 129 -1.24 -7.00 9.07
N ASP A 130 -0.52 -8.11 9.22
CA ASP A 130 0.43 -8.34 10.32
C ASP A 130 1.82 -8.60 9.74
N ILE A 131 2.70 -7.59 9.88
CA ILE A 131 3.97 -7.52 9.18
C ILE A 131 5.15 -7.60 10.15
N ARG A 132 6.08 -8.50 9.85
CA ARG A 132 7.42 -8.54 10.43
C ARG A 132 8.37 -7.81 9.50
N LEU A 133 8.92 -6.67 9.90
CA LEU A 133 9.72 -5.80 9.04
C LEU A 133 11.22 -5.96 9.29
N VAL A 134 11.96 -6.19 8.22
CA VAL A 134 13.42 -6.25 8.20
C VAL A 134 13.95 -5.13 7.29
N LEU A 135 14.85 -4.29 7.80
CA LEU A 135 15.47 -3.21 7.04
C LEU A 135 16.91 -3.53 6.67
N GLY A 136 17.27 -3.29 5.43
CA GLY A 136 18.65 -3.36 4.96
C GLY A 136 19.45 -2.10 5.28
N GLU A 137 20.76 -2.17 5.09
CA GLU A 137 21.67 -1.05 5.31
C GLU A 137 21.36 0.13 4.39
N PHE A 138 21.42 1.33 4.94
CA PHE A 138 21.13 2.59 4.23
C PHE A 138 19.74 2.64 3.59
N SER A 139 18.82 1.76 3.99
CA SER A 139 17.43 1.85 3.55
C SER A 139 16.71 3.02 4.21
N SER A 140 15.65 3.52 3.56
CA SER A 140 14.79 4.56 4.10
C SER A 140 13.34 4.23 3.83
N VAL A 141 12.54 4.07 4.88
CA VAL A 141 11.15 3.63 4.76
C VAL A 141 10.21 4.64 5.40
N ALA A 142 9.18 5.03 4.64
CA ALA A 142 8.04 5.76 5.15
C ALA A 142 6.83 4.81 5.17
N ILE A 143 6.38 4.43 6.36
CA ILE A 143 5.24 3.55 6.56
C ILE A 143 3.97 4.39 6.73
N TYR A 144 2.90 3.99 6.05
CA TYR A 144 1.54 4.51 6.22
C TYR A 144 0.66 3.36 6.70
N LEU A 145 0.32 3.38 7.98
CA LEU A 145 -0.31 2.26 8.68
C LEU A 145 -1.78 2.58 8.99
N PHE A 146 -2.68 1.76 8.45
CA PHE A 146 -4.13 1.94 8.53
C PHE A 146 -4.80 0.87 9.39
N ASP A 147 -6.05 1.12 9.76
CA ASP A 147 -6.98 0.22 10.46
C ASP A 147 -6.38 -0.53 11.67
N GLU A 148 -6.62 -1.83 11.76
CA GLU A 148 -6.07 -2.72 12.79
C GLU A 148 -4.76 -3.40 12.37
N SER A 149 -4.08 -2.85 11.34
CA SER A 149 -2.83 -3.41 10.83
C SER A 149 -1.68 -3.22 11.81
N LYS A 150 -0.76 -4.18 11.80
CA LYS A 150 0.36 -4.27 12.74
C LYS A 150 1.68 -4.38 12.02
N ILE A 151 2.69 -3.72 12.56
CA ILE A 151 4.07 -3.91 12.14
C ILE A 151 4.95 -4.13 13.37
N LYS A 152 5.74 -5.18 13.31
CA LYS A 152 6.82 -5.44 14.25
C LYS A 152 8.16 -5.32 13.53
N LEU A 153 8.96 -4.34 13.92
CA LEU A 153 10.34 -4.23 13.43
C LEU A 153 11.18 -5.36 14.04
N ILE A 154 11.74 -6.23 13.17
CA ILE A 154 12.55 -7.39 13.59
C ILE A 154 14.02 -7.08 13.55
N TYR A 155 14.45 -6.35 12.51
CA TYR A 155 15.83 -5.95 12.33
C TYR A 155 15.93 -4.60 11.63
N ALA A 156 16.82 -3.75 12.11
CA ALA A 156 17.17 -2.49 11.47
C ALA A 156 18.61 -2.11 11.84
N PRO A 157 19.51 -1.93 10.86
CA PRO A 157 20.84 -1.41 11.12
C PRO A 157 20.77 0.09 11.45
N ASN A 158 21.76 0.61 12.18
CA ASN A 158 21.82 2.03 12.57
C ASN A 158 21.86 3.01 11.37
N THR A 159 22.20 2.52 10.20
CA THR A 159 22.23 3.28 8.94
C THR A 159 20.87 3.41 8.27
N ALA A 160 19.90 2.59 8.68
CA ALA A 160 18.54 2.67 8.16
C ALA A 160 17.76 3.85 8.78
N LYS A 161 16.74 4.30 8.04
CA LYS A 161 15.82 5.36 8.48
C LYS A 161 14.39 4.88 8.38
N LEU A 162 13.58 5.12 9.41
CA LEU A 162 12.19 4.74 9.42
C LEU A 162 11.31 5.85 9.98
N ARG A 163 10.23 6.15 9.24
CA ARG A 163 9.12 7.00 9.70
C ARG A 163 7.84 6.20 9.60
N CYS A 164 7.06 6.18 10.66
CA CYS A 164 5.76 5.52 10.68
C CYS A 164 4.65 6.55 10.92
N TYR A 165 3.70 6.63 10.00
CA TYR A 165 2.50 7.46 10.07
C TYR A 165 1.32 6.55 10.36
N ARG A 166 0.76 6.64 11.56
CA ARG A 166 -0.41 5.86 11.98
C ARG A 166 -1.67 6.68 11.70
N TYR A 167 -2.56 6.12 10.87
CA TYR A 167 -3.85 6.73 10.51
C TYR A 167 -5.02 6.19 11.31
N SER A 168 -4.81 5.15 12.09
CA SER A 168 -5.79 4.56 13.00
C SER A 168 -5.20 4.43 14.42
N ASP A 169 -6.00 4.64 15.44
CA ASP A 169 -5.67 4.37 16.84
C ASP A 169 -5.52 2.87 17.13
N LYS A 170 -6.18 2.03 16.31
CA LYS A 170 -6.11 0.57 16.39
C LYS A 170 -4.89 -0.03 15.72
N SER A 171 -4.16 0.74 14.90
CA SER A 171 -2.94 0.24 14.28
C SER A 171 -1.80 0.18 15.28
N GLU A 172 -0.91 -0.80 15.12
CA GLU A 172 0.19 -1.03 16.04
C GLU A 172 1.55 -0.99 15.33
N PHE A 173 2.48 -0.21 15.85
CA PHE A 173 3.87 -0.24 15.42
C PHE A 173 4.76 -0.56 16.62
N ASN A 174 5.38 -1.74 16.58
CA ASN A 174 6.30 -2.23 17.60
C ASN A 174 7.74 -2.06 17.14
N ASN A 175 8.43 -1.08 17.73
CA ASN A 175 9.81 -0.77 17.42
C ASN A 175 10.80 -1.68 18.19
N LEU A 176 12.04 -1.75 17.71
CA LEU A 176 13.17 -2.28 18.47
C LEU A 176 13.64 -1.22 19.48
N GLU A 177 13.96 -1.62 20.70
CA GLU A 177 14.47 -0.71 21.75
C GLU A 177 15.74 0.03 21.33
N SER A 178 16.58 -0.63 20.54
CA SER A 178 17.86 -0.10 20.06
C SER A 178 17.75 0.78 18.79
N PHE A 179 16.55 0.92 18.19
CA PHE A 179 16.38 1.62 16.92
C PHE A 179 15.55 2.90 17.09
N ASN A 180 16.02 4.00 16.52
CA ASN A 180 15.35 5.29 16.58
C ASN A 180 14.40 5.49 15.40
N ALA A 181 13.17 4.99 15.51
CA ALA A 181 12.10 5.25 14.55
C ALA A 181 11.33 6.52 14.92
N SER A 182 10.93 7.30 13.93
CA SER A 182 10.01 8.43 14.12
C SER A 182 8.57 7.97 13.92
N VAL A 183 7.73 8.03 14.94
CA VAL A 183 6.32 7.62 14.88
C VAL A 183 5.42 8.85 14.99
N PHE A 184 4.49 8.98 14.06
CA PHE A 184 3.53 10.09 13.99
C PHE A 184 2.10 9.54 13.99
N ASN A 185 1.27 10.02 14.90
CA ASN A 185 -0.16 9.71 14.89
C ASN A 185 -0.86 10.76 14.03
N LYS A 186 -1.34 10.33 12.87
CA LYS A 186 -2.15 11.14 11.95
C LYS A 186 -3.57 10.59 11.97
N ILE A 187 -4.38 11.03 12.93
CA ILE A 187 -5.80 10.72 12.89
C ILE A 187 -6.37 11.53 11.74
N LEU A 188 -6.79 10.87 10.67
CA LEU A 188 -7.61 11.50 9.64
C LEU A 188 -8.92 11.90 10.34
N LYS A 189 -9.10 13.21 10.57
CA LYS A 189 -10.43 13.72 10.90
C LYS A 189 -11.22 13.61 9.61
N ILE A 190 -12.11 12.63 9.58
CA ILE A 190 -13.17 12.47 8.58
C ILE A 190 -14.15 13.65 8.72
#